data_5704afe478d159f29ff6e9892298dcf1
#
_entry.id   5704afe478d159f29ff6e9892298dcf1
#
_cell.length_a   1.000
_cell.length_b   1.000
_cell.length_c   1.000
_cell.angle_alpha   90.00
_cell.angle_beta   90.00
_cell.angle_gamma   90.00
#
_symmetry.space_group_name_H-M   'P 1'
#
loop_
_entity.id
_entity.type
_entity.pdbx_description
1 polymer ?
#
loop_
_entity_poly.entity_id
_entity_poly.type
_entity_poly.pdbx_seq_one_letter_code
_entity_poly.pdbx_strand_id
1 'polypeptide(L)'
;VLCFPLSLLLSTRKEVVDDNNVRKNVIIIISIASVFIAILTRFADLIPADDKVGRLLLTIGLIGFCVLVLYLRTRIFDYSKQQAEILVMQTAIESQNHQYEHFKDSVSYINTVCHDLKKSINLLSDKLSQSQLDSIQNAISLFNGRYKTGNESVDMVLSQSQLQCQKKNIQLTVLADGKALSFMSHYDCYALLNNALSNAIEAVDKVKDPKMKIISLVIASKPPFATIEVENYYDGNLLTDAKGEIESSKEDSRLHGLGIKSMKRILETYD
;
A
#
# COMPACT_ATOMS: atom_id res chain seq x y z
N VAL A 1 14.25 10.77 -48.26
CA VAL A 1 14.69 11.37 -46.98
C VAL A 1 13.44 11.53 -46.11
N LEU A 2 13.14 10.54 -45.30
CA LEU A 2 12.08 10.61 -44.29
C LEU A 2 12.76 10.90 -42.94
N CYS A 3 12.94 12.18 -42.62
CA CYS A 3 13.21 12.61 -41.25
C CYS A 3 11.90 12.61 -40.47
N PHE A 4 11.61 11.53 -39.77
CA PHE A 4 10.62 11.56 -38.72
C PHE A 4 11.19 12.39 -37.54
N PRO A 5 10.43 13.37 -37.02
CA PRO A 5 10.91 14.14 -35.89
C PRO A 5 10.97 13.27 -34.64
N LEU A 6 12.18 12.95 -34.25
CA LEU A 6 12.51 12.20 -33.01
C LEU A 6 11.99 12.89 -31.73
N SER A 7 11.55 14.15 -31.85
CA SER A 7 11.03 14.97 -30.76
C SER A 7 9.64 14.56 -30.25
N LEU A 8 8.82 13.90 -31.08
CA LEU A 8 7.44 13.54 -30.70
C LEU A 8 7.34 12.32 -29.79
N LEU A 9 8.41 11.48 -29.74
CA LEU A 9 8.46 10.27 -28.89
C LEU A 9 8.97 10.54 -27.48
N LEU A 10 9.43 11.75 -27.18
CA LEU A 10 10.01 12.12 -25.89
C LEU A 10 9.08 12.93 -24.98
N SER A 11 7.87 13.29 -25.44
CA SER A 11 7.03 14.26 -24.73
C SER A 11 5.88 13.71 -23.91
N THR A 12 5.69 12.40 -23.81
CA THR A 12 4.59 11.83 -23.03
C THR A 12 5.10 10.96 -21.90
N ARG A 13 5.16 11.51 -20.74
CA ARG A 13 5.07 11.02 -19.36
C ARG A 13 6.21 11.43 -18.45
N LYS A 14 5.98 12.51 -17.72
CA LYS A 14 6.63 12.77 -16.44
C LYS A 14 6.12 11.75 -15.41
N GLU A 15 6.83 10.68 -15.19
CA GLU A 15 6.73 9.87 -13.98
C GLU A 15 8.13 9.62 -13.44
N VAL A 16 8.34 10.07 -12.21
CA VAL A 16 9.60 10.05 -11.48
C VAL A 16 9.85 8.62 -10.97
N VAL A 17 10.37 7.81 -11.85
CA VAL A 17 11.29 6.70 -11.52
C VAL A 17 12.66 7.27 -11.81
N ASP A 18 13.73 6.75 -11.20
CA ASP A 18 15.09 7.19 -11.48
C ASP A 18 15.35 7.14 -13.00
N ASP A 19 14.77 8.14 -13.64
CA ASP A 19 14.49 8.32 -15.06
C ASP A 19 15.83 8.48 -15.82
N ASN A 20 16.90 8.80 -15.07
CA ASN A 20 18.20 9.07 -15.65
C ASN A 20 18.90 7.79 -16.13
N ASN A 21 18.79 6.67 -15.43
CA ASN A 21 19.44 5.43 -15.85
C ASN A 21 18.64 4.73 -16.96
N VAL A 22 17.31 4.73 -16.88
CA VAL A 22 16.46 4.17 -17.93
C VAL A 22 16.57 5.00 -19.21
N ARG A 23 16.57 6.33 -19.11
CA ARG A 23 16.82 7.23 -20.26
C ARG A 23 18.20 7.03 -20.86
N LYS A 24 19.24 6.92 -20.06
CA LYS A 24 20.61 6.64 -20.54
C LYS A 24 20.67 5.33 -21.30
N ASN A 25 20.11 4.25 -20.77
CA ASN A 25 20.10 2.96 -21.44
C ASN A 25 19.30 2.98 -22.75
N VAL A 26 18.15 3.67 -22.78
CA VAL A 26 17.36 3.84 -24.01
C VAL A 26 18.11 4.67 -25.04
N ILE A 27 18.77 5.75 -24.63
CA ILE A 27 19.60 6.59 -25.53
C ILE A 27 20.76 5.78 -26.11
N ILE A 28 21.44 4.99 -25.28
CA ILE A 28 22.55 4.13 -25.74
C ILE A 28 22.07 3.11 -26.78
N ILE A 29 20.93 2.43 -26.52
CA ILE A 29 20.37 1.46 -27.47
C ILE A 29 19.97 2.13 -28.78
N ILE A 30 19.32 3.29 -28.74
CA ILE A 30 18.93 4.05 -29.95
C ILE A 30 20.20 4.50 -30.71
N SER A 31 21.24 4.93 -30.01
CA SER A 31 22.50 5.36 -30.64
C SER A 31 23.19 4.20 -31.31
N ILE A 32 23.29 3.04 -30.68
CA ILE A 32 23.86 1.83 -31.27
C ILE A 32 23.05 1.38 -32.49
N ALA A 33 21.73 1.39 -32.38
CA ALA A 33 20.85 1.02 -33.49
C ALA A 33 21.01 1.98 -34.68
N SER A 34 21.12 3.29 -34.46
CA SER A 34 21.30 4.27 -35.52
C SER A 34 22.66 4.13 -36.23
N VAL A 35 23.75 3.87 -35.50
CA VAL A 35 25.04 3.59 -36.06
C VAL A 35 25.00 2.30 -36.91
N PHE A 36 24.37 1.24 -36.41
CA PHE A 36 24.22 -0.01 -37.10
C PHE A 36 23.43 0.14 -38.41
N ILE A 37 22.33 0.89 -38.39
CA ILE A 37 21.54 1.22 -39.58
C ILE A 37 22.40 2.02 -40.59
N ALA A 38 23.20 3.00 -40.16
CA ALA A 38 24.07 3.75 -41.03
C ALA A 38 25.14 2.89 -41.67
N ILE A 39 25.69 1.91 -40.98
CA ILE A 39 26.66 0.95 -41.53
C ILE A 39 25.97 0.07 -42.55
N LEU A 40 24.80 -0.48 -42.28
CA LEU A 40 24.05 -1.33 -43.19
C LEU A 40 23.61 -0.60 -44.47
N THR A 41 23.24 0.68 -44.38
CA THR A 41 22.95 1.48 -45.57
C THR A 41 24.17 1.70 -46.46
N ARG A 42 25.37 1.87 -45.89
CA ARG A 42 26.62 1.90 -46.65
C ARG A 42 26.95 0.58 -47.32
N PHE A 43 26.66 -0.53 -46.65
CA PHE A 43 26.80 -1.85 -47.31
C PHE A 43 25.83 -2.06 -48.45
N ALA A 44 24.60 -1.48 -48.36
CA ALA A 44 23.64 -1.54 -49.43
C ALA A 44 24.11 -0.85 -50.72
N ASP A 45 24.92 0.23 -50.59
CA ASP A 45 25.52 0.94 -51.73
C ASP A 45 26.59 0.12 -52.45
N LEU A 46 27.17 -0.90 -51.78
CA LEU A 46 28.15 -1.82 -52.38
C LEU A 46 27.51 -2.94 -53.21
N ILE A 47 26.22 -3.19 -53.05
CA ILE A 47 25.51 -4.22 -53.79
C ILE A 47 25.19 -3.71 -55.20
N PRO A 48 25.54 -4.44 -56.28
CA PRO A 48 25.29 -4.05 -57.65
C PRO A 48 23.81 -3.76 -57.88
N ALA A 49 23.53 -2.77 -58.74
CA ALA A 49 22.18 -2.32 -58.99
C ALA A 49 21.24 -3.46 -59.57
N ASP A 50 21.85 -4.42 -60.22
CA ASP A 50 21.19 -5.55 -60.87
C ASP A 50 20.83 -6.69 -59.89
N ASP A 51 21.49 -6.72 -58.70
CA ASP A 51 21.19 -7.73 -57.66
C ASP A 51 19.97 -7.36 -56.82
N LYS A 52 18.81 -7.60 -57.38
CA LYS A 52 17.51 -7.36 -56.70
C LYS A 52 17.31 -8.25 -55.47
N VAL A 53 17.86 -9.47 -55.49
CA VAL A 53 17.70 -10.44 -54.38
C VAL A 53 18.55 -10.00 -53.18
N GLY A 54 19.80 -9.62 -53.38
CA GLY A 54 20.66 -9.13 -52.32
C GLY A 54 20.10 -7.88 -51.60
N ARG A 55 19.57 -6.95 -52.40
CA ARG A 55 18.89 -5.74 -51.87
C ARG A 55 17.63 -6.09 -51.07
N LEU A 56 16.80 -7.03 -51.52
CA LEU A 56 15.61 -7.47 -50.82
C LEU A 56 15.96 -8.11 -49.47
N LEU A 57 16.96 -9.00 -49.45
CA LEU A 57 17.42 -9.67 -48.23
C LEU A 57 17.95 -8.65 -47.21
N LEU A 58 18.67 -7.65 -47.63
CA LEU A 58 19.20 -6.59 -46.78
C LEU A 58 18.08 -5.72 -46.17
N THR A 59 17.04 -5.37 -46.98
CA THR A 59 15.91 -4.60 -46.46
C THR A 59 15.10 -5.41 -45.44
N ILE A 60 14.88 -6.71 -45.66
CA ILE A 60 14.21 -7.59 -44.70
C ILE A 60 15.00 -7.68 -43.40
N GLY A 61 16.34 -7.83 -43.49
CA GLY A 61 17.23 -7.84 -42.33
C GLY A 61 17.16 -6.55 -41.50
N LEU A 62 17.10 -5.40 -42.19
CA LEU A 62 16.99 -4.08 -41.57
C LEU A 62 15.67 -3.90 -40.84
N ILE A 63 14.57 -4.33 -41.45
CA ILE A 63 13.24 -4.31 -40.80
C ILE A 63 13.22 -5.24 -39.58
N GLY A 64 13.75 -6.47 -39.71
CA GLY A 64 13.84 -7.41 -38.59
C GLY A 64 14.66 -6.86 -37.43
N PHE A 65 15.77 -6.19 -37.72
CA PHE A 65 16.58 -5.52 -36.69
C PHE A 65 15.84 -4.38 -35.99
N CYS A 66 15.11 -3.54 -36.74
CA CYS A 66 14.29 -2.48 -36.15
C CYS A 66 13.20 -3.05 -35.22
N VAL A 67 12.52 -4.12 -35.62
CA VAL A 67 11.51 -4.79 -34.81
C VAL A 67 12.14 -5.36 -33.54
N LEU A 68 13.32 -5.99 -33.63
CA LEU A 68 14.06 -6.51 -32.47
C LEU A 68 14.42 -5.39 -31.46
N VAL A 69 14.91 -4.26 -31.96
CA VAL A 69 15.26 -3.11 -31.09
C VAL A 69 14.02 -2.56 -30.39
N LEU A 70 12.89 -2.44 -31.09
CA LEU A 70 11.62 -2.02 -30.48
C LEU A 70 11.14 -3.01 -29.42
N TYR A 71 11.22 -4.30 -29.70
CA TYR A 71 10.87 -5.36 -28.74
C TYR A 71 11.73 -5.31 -27.48
N LEU A 72 13.04 -5.20 -27.62
CA LEU A 72 13.96 -5.09 -26.49
C LEU A 72 13.69 -3.82 -25.66
N ARG A 73 13.39 -2.69 -26.33
CA ARG A 73 13.01 -1.45 -25.66
C ARG A 73 11.78 -1.62 -24.79
N THR A 74 10.71 -2.24 -25.32
CA THR A 74 9.48 -2.45 -24.55
C THR A 74 9.72 -3.35 -23.34
N ARG A 75 10.48 -4.44 -23.52
CA ARG A 75 10.85 -5.36 -22.44
C ARG A 75 11.65 -4.70 -21.32
N ILE A 76 12.64 -3.88 -21.66
CA ILE A 76 13.46 -3.17 -20.67
C ILE A 76 12.59 -2.16 -19.90
N PHE A 77 11.68 -1.47 -20.60
CA PHE A 77 10.77 -0.53 -19.97
C PHE A 77 9.81 -1.23 -18.99
N ASP A 78 9.18 -2.33 -19.42
CA ASP A 78 8.27 -3.10 -18.57
C ASP A 78 8.99 -3.66 -17.34
N TYR A 79 10.21 -4.19 -17.51
CA TYR A 79 11.02 -4.68 -16.41
C TYR A 79 11.37 -3.58 -15.40
N SER A 80 11.77 -2.39 -15.88
CA SER A 80 12.10 -1.26 -14.99
C SER A 80 10.88 -0.77 -14.22
N LYS A 81 9.69 -0.79 -14.84
CA LYS A 81 8.43 -0.43 -14.18
C LYS A 81 8.08 -1.42 -13.06
N GLN A 82 8.20 -2.71 -13.34
CA GLN A 82 7.96 -3.75 -12.31
C GLN A 82 8.93 -3.62 -11.14
N GLN A 83 10.20 -3.37 -11.38
CA GLN A 83 11.19 -3.16 -10.32
C GLN A 83 10.86 -1.94 -9.46
N ALA A 84 10.41 -0.84 -10.06
CA ALA A 84 9.99 0.34 -9.33
C ALA A 84 8.74 0.08 -8.46
N GLU A 85 7.77 -0.66 -8.98
CA GLU A 85 6.57 -1.05 -8.21
C GLU A 85 6.95 -1.94 -7.01
N ILE A 86 7.85 -2.90 -7.20
CA ILE A 86 8.36 -3.76 -6.13
C ILE A 86 9.07 -2.94 -5.06
N LEU A 87 9.93 -2.00 -5.45
CA LEU A 87 10.66 -1.14 -4.51
C LEU A 87 9.70 -0.28 -3.67
N VAL A 88 8.71 0.35 -4.30
CA VAL A 88 7.69 1.13 -3.59
C VAL A 88 6.92 0.24 -2.60
N MET A 89 6.60 -1.00 -3.00
CA MET A 89 5.91 -1.93 -2.12
C MET A 89 6.77 -2.37 -0.94
N GLN A 90 8.07 -2.64 -1.17
CA GLN A 90 9.01 -2.97 -0.10
C GLN A 90 9.16 -1.84 0.91
N THR A 91 9.33 -0.60 0.46
CA THR A 91 9.44 0.56 1.35
C THR A 91 8.15 0.81 2.14
N ALA A 92 6.98 0.53 1.56
CA ALA A 92 5.71 0.63 2.28
C ALA A 92 5.60 -0.44 3.37
N ILE A 93 6.03 -1.68 3.11
CA ILE A 93 6.05 -2.77 4.09
C ILE A 93 7.03 -2.43 5.23
N GLU A 94 8.22 -1.96 4.93
CA GLU A 94 9.20 -1.55 5.94
C GLU A 94 8.68 -0.40 6.82
N SER A 95 8.02 0.58 6.22
CA SER A 95 7.38 1.67 6.96
C SER A 95 6.28 1.18 7.89
N GLN A 96 5.44 0.23 7.45
CA GLN A 96 4.40 -0.38 8.28
C GLN A 96 5.01 -1.20 9.42
N ASN A 97 6.07 -1.97 9.16
CA ASN A 97 6.81 -2.71 10.19
C ASN A 97 7.35 -1.77 11.26
N HIS A 98 7.95 -0.67 10.85
CA HIS A 98 8.50 0.34 11.76
C HIS A 98 7.40 0.98 12.63
N GLN A 99 6.25 1.31 12.03
CA GLN A 99 5.08 1.82 12.77
C GLN A 99 4.56 0.80 13.79
N TYR A 100 4.51 -0.47 13.42
CA TYR A 100 4.10 -1.56 14.32
C TYR A 100 5.02 -1.66 15.54
N GLU A 101 6.35 -1.72 15.34
CA GLU A 101 7.30 -1.84 16.44
C GLU A 101 7.25 -0.60 17.35
N HIS A 102 7.23 0.61 16.81
CA HIS A 102 7.09 1.82 17.61
C HIS A 102 5.79 1.87 18.42
N PHE A 103 4.71 1.41 17.84
CA PHE A 103 3.43 1.39 18.54
C PHE A 103 3.44 0.34 19.66
N LYS A 104 3.99 -0.84 19.40
CA LYS A 104 4.16 -1.90 20.39
C LYS A 104 4.97 -1.41 21.60
N ASP A 105 6.08 -0.73 21.35
CA ASP A 105 6.92 -0.14 22.40
C ASP A 105 6.15 0.93 23.19
N SER A 106 5.40 1.77 22.50
CA SER A 106 4.56 2.81 23.11
C SER A 106 3.48 2.23 24.00
N VAL A 107 2.79 1.17 23.56
CA VAL A 107 1.77 0.45 24.37
C VAL A 107 2.39 -0.21 25.57
N SER A 108 3.54 -0.85 25.42
CA SER A 108 4.29 -1.45 26.53
C SER A 108 4.67 -0.41 27.58
N TYR A 109 5.18 0.74 27.16
CA TYR A 109 5.50 1.87 28.02
C TYR A 109 4.27 2.41 28.76
N ILE A 110 3.17 2.65 28.05
CA ILE A 110 1.90 3.11 28.65
C ILE A 110 1.39 2.11 29.68
N ASN A 111 1.42 0.80 29.39
CA ASN A 111 1.00 -0.23 30.34
C ASN A 111 1.86 -0.22 31.60
N THR A 112 3.18 -0.02 31.48
CA THR A 112 4.08 0.11 32.62
C THR A 112 3.74 1.34 33.47
N VAL A 113 3.56 2.50 32.84
CA VAL A 113 3.19 3.74 33.52
C VAL A 113 1.84 3.61 34.22
N CYS A 114 0.83 3.02 33.56
CA CYS A 114 -0.47 2.77 34.17
C CYS A 114 -0.40 1.84 35.38
N HIS A 115 0.44 0.81 35.30
CA HIS A 115 0.67 -0.11 36.42
C HIS A 115 1.31 0.61 37.61
N ASP A 116 2.31 1.46 37.36
CA ASP A 116 2.99 2.21 38.40
C ASP A 116 2.10 3.31 39.03
N LEU A 117 1.24 3.94 38.19
CA LEU A 117 0.19 4.84 38.67
C LEU A 117 -0.81 4.11 39.58
N LYS A 118 -1.27 2.89 39.20
CA LYS A 118 -2.15 2.09 40.08
C LYS A 118 -1.50 1.78 41.44
N LYS A 119 -0.24 1.39 41.44
CA LYS A 119 0.51 1.17 42.69
C LYS A 119 0.57 2.42 43.54
N SER A 120 0.91 3.58 42.94
CA SER A 120 1.01 4.85 43.65
C SER A 120 -0.33 5.30 44.23
N ILE A 121 -1.43 5.10 43.51
CA ILE A 121 -2.80 5.41 43.96
C ILE A 121 -3.21 4.51 45.10
N ASN A 122 -2.91 3.23 45.05
CA ASN A 122 -3.19 2.32 46.17
C ASN A 122 -2.44 2.69 47.45
N LEU A 123 -1.22 3.26 47.33
CA LEU A 123 -0.46 3.76 48.45
C LEU A 123 -1.01 5.09 49.03
N LEU A 124 -1.78 5.84 48.23
CA LEU A 124 -2.39 7.11 48.60
C LEU A 124 -3.90 6.97 48.91
N SER A 125 -4.43 5.76 48.87
CA SER A 125 -5.88 5.49 49.04
C SER A 125 -6.44 6.02 50.35
N ASP A 126 -5.66 6.02 51.44
CA ASP A 126 -6.07 6.54 52.74
C ASP A 126 -6.22 8.06 52.78
N LYS A 127 -5.73 8.80 51.76
CA LYS A 127 -5.73 10.28 51.69
C LYS A 127 -6.70 10.82 50.61
N LEU A 128 -7.28 9.98 49.79
CA LEU A 128 -8.16 10.36 48.67
C LEU A 128 -9.62 9.99 48.98
N SER A 129 -10.55 10.83 48.55
CA SER A 129 -11.96 10.49 48.64
C SER A 129 -12.31 9.41 47.64
N GLN A 130 -13.33 8.57 47.90
CA GLN A 130 -13.76 7.51 47.05
C GLN A 130 -14.09 8.00 45.61
N SER A 131 -14.72 9.18 45.50
CA SER A 131 -15.02 9.78 44.19
C SER A 131 -13.80 10.18 43.38
N GLN A 132 -12.72 10.60 44.03
CA GLN A 132 -11.45 10.90 43.39
C GLN A 132 -10.73 9.63 42.94
N LEU A 133 -10.74 8.58 43.75
CA LEU A 133 -10.21 7.27 43.42
C LEU A 133 -10.93 6.68 42.20
N ASP A 134 -12.26 6.71 42.16
CA ASP A 134 -13.07 6.21 41.05
C ASP A 134 -12.79 6.99 39.77
N SER A 135 -12.65 8.32 39.84
CA SER A 135 -12.33 9.15 38.69
C SER A 135 -10.95 8.83 38.11
N ILE A 136 -9.94 8.63 38.95
CA ILE A 136 -8.60 8.29 38.53
C ILE A 136 -8.52 6.86 37.99
N GLN A 137 -9.20 5.90 38.65
CA GLN A 137 -9.28 4.53 38.18
C GLN A 137 -9.97 4.44 36.82
N ASN A 138 -11.05 5.21 36.62
CA ASN A 138 -11.72 5.31 35.32
C ASN A 138 -10.80 5.90 34.25
N ALA A 139 -10.05 6.97 34.55
CA ALA A 139 -9.09 7.56 33.63
C ALA A 139 -7.99 6.56 33.22
N ILE A 140 -7.43 5.82 34.19
CA ILE A 140 -6.43 4.78 33.94
C ILE A 140 -7.02 3.61 33.14
N SER A 141 -8.29 3.24 33.41
CA SER A 141 -8.95 2.15 32.69
C SER A 141 -9.17 2.46 31.21
N LEU A 142 -9.24 3.74 30.85
CA LEU A 142 -9.28 4.18 29.44
C LEU A 142 -7.97 3.88 28.70
N PHE A 143 -6.83 3.86 29.40
CA PHE A 143 -5.52 3.55 28.84
C PHE A 143 -5.14 2.07 28.97
N ASN A 144 -5.65 1.36 29.99
CA ASN A 144 -5.43 -0.07 30.14
C ASN A 144 -6.31 -0.86 29.18
N GLY A 145 -5.76 -1.29 28.09
CA GLY A 145 -6.29 -2.21 27.08
C GLY A 145 -7.74 -2.68 27.30
N ARG A 146 -8.70 -1.94 26.75
CA ARG A 146 -10.14 -2.20 26.91
C ARG A 146 -10.56 -3.53 26.29
N TYR A 147 -9.73 -4.03 25.38
CA TYR A 147 -9.99 -5.24 24.61
C TYR A 147 -9.16 -6.41 25.10
N LYS A 148 -9.79 -7.55 25.28
CA LYS A 148 -9.16 -8.84 25.61
C LYS A 148 -9.79 -9.90 24.71
N THR A 149 -9.46 -9.83 23.43
CA THR A 149 -9.99 -10.74 22.41
C THR A 149 -9.29 -12.10 22.39
N GLY A 150 -8.16 -12.22 23.10
CA GLY A 150 -7.31 -13.41 23.10
C GLY A 150 -6.24 -13.40 22.02
N ASN A 151 -6.05 -12.24 21.32
CA ASN A 151 -4.96 -12.02 20.36
C ASN A 151 -4.40 -10.61 20.60
N GLU A 152 -3.12 -10.53 20.94
CA GLU A 152 -2.44 -9.29 21.31
C GLU A 152 -2.45 -8.25 20.17
N SER A 153 -2.28 -8.68 18.93
CA SER A 153 -2.30 -7.78 17.76
C SER A 153 -3.69 -7.18 17.51
N VAL A 154 -4.74 -7.97 17.71
CA VAL A 154 -6.12 -7.49 17.64
C VAL A 154 -6.37 -6.47 18.74
N ASP A 155 -6.02 -6.79 19.98
CA ASP A 155 -6.20 -5.92 21.15
C ASP A 155 -5.49 -4.57 20.96
N MET A 156 -4.28 -4.62 20.38
CA MET A 156 -3.45 -3.46 20.08
C MET A 156 -4.12 -2.54 19.05
N VAL A 157 -4.55 -3.09 17.90
CA VAL A 157 -5.20 -2.31 16.84
C VAL A 157 -6.52 -1.71 17.34
N LEU A 158 -7.32 -2.47 18.07
CA LEU A 158 -8.58 -2.01 18.63
C LEU A 158 -8.39 -0.84 19.61
N SER A 159 -7.38 -0.93 20.48
CA SER A 159 -7.05 0.13 21.43
C SER A 159 -6.64 1.43 20.71
N GLN A 160 -5.81 1.32 19.68
CA GLN A 160 -5.39 2.45 18.85
C GLN A 160 -6.58 3.08 18.11
N SER A 161 -7.38 2.25 17.45
CA SER A 161 -8.54 2.70 16.68
C SER A 161 -9.59 3.36 17.57
N GLN A 162 -9.82 2.84 18.78
CA GLN A 162 -10.71 3.43 19.76
C GLN A 162 -10.29 4.86 20.15
N LEU A 163 -8.98 5.08 20.38
CA LEU A 163 -8.45 6.42 20.68
C LEU A 163 -8.64 7.40 19.51
N GLN A 164 -8.44 6.92 18.28
CA GLN A 164 -8.68 7.74 17.07
C GLN A 164 -10.16 8.06 16.90
N CYS A 165 -11.06 7.08 17.08
CA CYS A 165 -12.49 7.25 17.01
C CYS A 165 -12.99 8.26 18.04
N GLN A 166 -12.51 8.19 19.29
CA GLN A 166 -12.87 9.14 20.35
C GLN A 166 -12.48 10.58 19.99
N LYS A 167 -11.28 10.80 19.45
CA LYS A 167 -10.82 12.13 19.00
C LYS A 167 -11.71 12.72 17.90
N LYS A 168 -12.33 11.86 17.08
CA LYS A 168 -13.16 12.26 15.92
C LYS A 168 -14.66 12.15 16.17
N ASN A 169 -15.06 11.86 17.42
CA ASN A 169 -16.45 11.60 17.81
C ASN A 169 -17.12 10.49 16.95
N ILE A 170 -16.37 9.43 16.67
CA ILE A 170 -16.84 8.24 15.96
C ILE A 170 -17.18 7.16 16.99
N GLN A 171 -18.34 6.54 16.84
CA GLN A 171 -18.73 5.39 17.65
C GLN A 171 -18.16 4.11 17.04
N LEU A 172 -17.27 3.42 17.77
CA LEU A 172 -16.73 2.11 17.36
C LEU A 172 -17.39 1.00 18.17
N THR A 173 -18.10 0.11 17.49
CA THR A 173 -18.71 -1.11 18.04
C THR A 173 -17.87 -2.31 17.66
N VAL A 174 -17.48 -3.14 18.62
CA VAL A 174 -16.58 -4.28 18.40
C VAL A 174 -17.18 -5.56 18.97
N LEU A 175 -17.26 -6.59 18.14
CA LEU A 175 -17.54 -7.97 18.51
C LEU A 175 -16.42 -8.83 17.93
N ALA A 176 -15.38 -9.13 18.71
CA ALA A 176 -14.18 -9.78 18.20
C ALA A 176 -13.77 -10.99 19.04
N ASP A 177 -13.68 -12.14 18.40
CA ASP A 177 -12.94 -13.31 18.86
C ASP A 177 -11.56 -13.31 18.21
N GLY A 178 -10.56 -12.71 18.90
CA GLY A 178 -9.20 -12.60 18.38
C GLY A 178 -8.51 -13.97 18.21
N LYS A 179 -8.96 -14.99 18.93
CA LYS A 179 -8.41 -16.36 18.77
C LYS A 179 -8.71 -16.92 17.38
N ALA A 180 -9.76 -16.47 16.72
CA ALA A 180 -10.09 -16.85 15.35
C ALA A 180 -8.96 -16.51 14.36
N LEU A 181 -8.08 -15.54 14.70
CA LEU A 181 -6.95 -15.10 13.87
C LEU A 181 -5.59 -15.62 14.35
N SER A 182 -5.56 -16.61 15.25
CA SER A 182 -4.31 -17.14 15.82
C SER A 182 -3.40 -17.87 14.80
N PHE A 183 -3.93 -18.21 13.63
CA PHE A 183 -3.17 -18.77 12.50
C PHE A 183 -2.34 -17.73 11.74
N MET A 184 -2.67 -16.46 11.89
CA MET A 184 -1.94 -15.37 11.25
C MET A 184 -0.71 -14.95 12.05
N SER A 185 0.32 -14.46 11.36
CA SER A 185 1.43 -13.78 12.05
C SER A 185 0.93 -12.53 12.77
N HIS A 186 1.57 -12.16 13.88
CA HIS A 186 1.22 -10.94 14.63
C HIS A 186 1.26 -9.68 13.74
N TYR A 187 2.24 -9.62 12.86
CA TYR A 187 2.41 -8.51 11.92
C TYR A 187 1.29 -8.45 10.88
N ASP A 188 0.97 -9.57 10.22
CA ASP A 188 -0.07 -9.61 9.18
C ASP A 188 -1.45 -9.30 9.76
N CYS A 189 -1.75 -9.84 10.95
CA CYS A 189 -2.97 -9.55 11.69
C CYS A 189 -3.08 -8.04 12.00
N TYR A 190 -2.00 -7.44 12.51
CA TYR A 190 -1.94 -5.99 12.77
C TYR A 190 -2.12 -5.19 11.47
N ALA A 191 -1.34 -5.49 10.42
CA ALA A 191 -1.37 -4.75 9.16
C ALA A 191 -2.73 -4.82 8.48
N LEU A 192 -3.38 -6.00 8.47
CA LEU A 192 -4.70 -6.20 7.90
C LEU A 192 -5.75 -5.36 8.62
N LEU A 193 -5.85 -5.50 9.94
CA LEU A 193 -6.85 -4.80 10.74
C LEU A 193 -6.61 -3.30 10.80
N ASN A 194 -5.36 -2.87 10.91
CA ASN A 194 -5.00 -1.45 10.92
C ASN A 194 -5.37 -0.76 9.59
N ASN A 195 -5.11 -1.41 8.45
CA ASN A 195 -5.51 -0.89 7.16
C ASN A 195 -7.05 -0.82 7.03
N ALA A 196 -7.77 -1.85 7.44
CA ALA A 196 -9.23 -1.88 7.36
C ALA A 196 -9.87 -0.80 8.24
N LEU A 197 -9.47 -0.71 9.51
CA LEU A 197 -10.02 0.27 10.46
C LEU A 197 -9.59 1.71 10.14
N SER A 198 -8.37 1.94 9.68
CA SER A 198 -7.93 3.27 9.25
C SER A 198 -8.74 3.77 8.05
N ASN A 199 -9.04 2.89 7.08
CA ASN A 199 -9.89 3.22 5.95
C ASN A 199 -11.31 3.57 6.41
N ALA A 200 -11.89 2.78 7.33
CA ALA A 200 -13.21 3.04 7.89
C ALA A 200 -13.27 4.37 8.66
N ILE A 201 -12.27 4.65 9.51
CA ILE A 201 -12.17 5.90 10.27
C ILE A 201 -12.07 7.10 9.32
N GLU A 202 -11.28 6.98 8.27
CA GLU A 202 -11.11 8.05 7.28
C GLU A 202 -12.40 8.31 6.48
N ALA A 203 -13.14 7.26 6.12
CA ALA A 203 -14.42 7.37 5.44
C ALA A 203 -15.47 8.04 6.33
N VAL A 204 -15.61 7.59 7.57
CA VAL A 204 -16.60 8.10 8.54
C VAL A 204 -16.26 9.53 9.00
N ASP A 205 -15.00 9.90 9.05
CA ASP A 205 -14.58 11.27 9.41
C ASP A 205 -15.20 12.32 8.48
N LYS A 206 -15.37 11.98 7.20
CA LYS A 206 -15.95 12.85 6.16
C LYS A 206 -17.49 12.93 6.24
N VAL A 207 -18.14 12.04 6.97
CA VAL A 207 -19.60 12.01 7.13
C VAL A 207 -20.07 13.22 7.92
N LYS A 208 -21.06 13.95 7.39
CA LYS A 208 -21.54 15.19 7.98
C LYS A 208 -22.49 14.97 9.15
N ASP A 209 -23.35 13.94 9.07
CA ASP A 209 -24.31 13.63 10.13
C ASP A 209 -23.60 12.92 11.30
N PRO A 210 -23.58 13.51 12.52
CA PRO A 210 -22.96 12.87 13.69
C PRO A 210 -23.57 11.51 14.04
N LYS A 211 -24.86 11.29 13.75
CA LYS A 211 -25.55 10.03 14.02
C LYS A 211 -25.10 8.90 13.13
N MET A 212 -24.52 9.21 11.98
CA MET A 212 -23.98 8.25 11.02
C MET A 212 -22.48 7.98 11.22
N LYS A 213 -21.86 8.61 12.21
CA LYS A 213 -20.44 8.38 12.55
C LYS A 213 -20.26 7.10 13.35
N ILE A 214 -20.53 5.96 12.70
CA ILE A 214 -20.51 4.63 13.32
C ILE A 214 -19.62 3.71 12.49
N ILE A 215 -18.78 2.94 13.19
CA ILE A 215 -18.01 1.83 12.63
C ILE A 215 -18.34 0.57 13.43
N SER A 216 -18.59 -0.53 12.74
CA SER A 216 -18.77 -1.86 13.32
C SER A 216 -17.66 -2.78 12.87
N LEU A 217 -17.04 -3.50 13.82
CA LEU A 217 -16.07 -4.57 13.55
C LEU A 217 -16.59 -5.87 14.15
N VAL A 218 -16.65 -6.90 13.32
CA VAL A 218 -16.93 -8.27 13.74
C VAL A 218 -15.79 -9.18 13.32
N ILE A 219 -15.22 -9.93 14.28
CA ILE A 219 -14.25 -11.00 14.03
C ILE A 219 -14.83 -12.28 14.61
N ALA A 220 -15.02 -13.29 13.77
CA ALA A 220 -15.64 -14.54 14.19
C ALA A 220 -14.97 -15.75 13.53
N SER A 221 -14.93 -16.86 14.26
CA SER A 221 -14.55 -18.17 13.69
C SER A 221 -15.78 -18.81 13.06
N LYS A 222 -15.70 -19.14 11.77
CA LYS A 222 -16.71 -19.92 11.02
C LYS A 222 -16.00 -21.06 10.32
N PRO A 223 -15.63 -22.14 11.02
CA PRO A 223 -14.83 -23.23 10.45
C PRO A 223 -15.39 -23.72 9.10
N PRO A 224 -14.52 -23.91 8.10
CA PRO A 224 -13.05 -23.83 8.15
C PRO A 224 -12.48 -22.40 8.07
N PHE A 225 -13.29 -21.36 8.00
CA PHE A 225 -12.88 -19.97 7.80
C PHE A 225 -12.88 -19.14 9.10
N ALA A 226 -12.07 -18.09 9.10
CA ALA A 226 -12.23 -16.95 9.99
C ALA A 226 -12.78 -15.77 9.18
N THR A 227 -13.69 -14.99 9.76
CA THR A 227 -14.29 -13.84 9.09
C THR A 227 -13.93 -12.56 9.82
N ILE A 228 -13.54 -11.53 9.07
CA ILE A 228 -13.33 -10.16 9.52
C ILE A 228 -14.30 -9.29 8.72
N GLU A 229 -15.18 -8.59 9.40
CA GLU A 229 -16.16 -7.70 8.78
C GLU A 229 -16.03 -6.32 9.40
N VAL A 230 -15.81 -5.31 8.57
CA VAL A 230 -15.73 -3.91 8.96
C VAL A 230 -16.78 -3.15 8.19
N GLU A 231 -17.77 -2.62 8.89
CA GLU A 231 -18.85 -1.83 8.32
C GLU A 231 -18.75 -0.38 8.77
N ASN A 232 -18.97 0.54 7.84
CA ASN A 232 -18.99 1.96 8.12
C ASN A 232 -19.92 2.72 7.18
N TYR A 233 -20.43 3.87 7.64
CA TYR A 233 -21.11 4.81 6.77
C TYR A 233 -20.12 5.55 5.87
N TYR A 234 -20.58 5.90 4.67
CA TYR A 234 -19.81 6.62 3.67
C TYR A 234 -20.67 7.70 3.02
N ASP A 235 -20.18 8.95 2.99
CA ASP A 235 -20.87 10.10 2.41
C ASP A 235 -20.15 10.52 1.11
N GLY A 236 -20.31 9.72 0.05
CA GLY A 236 -19.67 9.98 -1.23
C GLY A 236 -19.99 8.93 -2.29
N ASN A 237 -19.54 9.18 -3.51
CA ASN A 237 -19.64 8.22 -4.60
C ASN A 237 -18.42 7.27 -4.53
N LEU A 238 -18.69 5.97 -4.51
CA LEU A 238 -17.65 4.97 -4.70
C LEU A 238 -17.19 5.08 -6.16
N LEU A 239 -15.94 5.48 -6.36
CA LEU A 239 -15.30 5.40 -7.67
C LEU A 239 -14.86 3.95 -7.86
N THR A 240 -15.43 3.31 -8.88
CA THR A 240 -15.03 1.96 -9.29
C THR A 240 -14.36 2.05 -10.65
N ASP A 241 -13.30 1.27 -10.83
CA ASP A 241 -12.63 1.11 -12.12
C ASP A 241 -13.50 0.30 -13.11
N ALA A 242 -13.01 0.16 -14.34
CA ALA A 242 -13.67 -0.63 -15.39
C ALA A 242 -13.86 -2.13 -15.04
N LYS A 243 -13.23 -2.61 -13.96
CA LYS A 243 -13.34 -4.00 -13.44
C LYS A 243 -14.21 -4.08 -12.19
N GLY A 244 -14.83 -2.95 -11.74
CA GLY A 244 -15.65 -2.91 -10.55
C GLY A 244 -14.83 -2.86 -9.23
N GLU A 245 -13.51 -2.65 -9.29
CA GLU A 245 -12.68 -2.48 -8.12
C GLU A 245 -12.78 -1.03 -7.59
N ILE A 246 -12.77 -0.87 -6.26
CA ILE A 246 -12.88 0.45 -5.63
C ILE A 246 -11.59 1.24 -5.90
N GLU A 247 -11.73 2.36 -6.62
CA GLU A 247 -10.64 3.31 -6.84
C GLU A 247 -10.55 4.30 -5.67
N SER A 248 -9.33 4.65 -5.28
CA SER A 248 -9.11 5.64 -4.23
C SER A 248 -9.45 7.04 -4.74
N SER A 249 -10.29 7.76 -4.00
CA SER A 249 -10.71 9.14 -4.32
C SER A 249 -9.66 10.23 -3.99
N LYS A 250 -8.43 9.87 -3.62
CA LYS A 250 -7.39 10.83 -3.21
C LYS A 250 -6.50 11.22 -4.39
N GLU A 251 -6.21 12.55 -4.50
CA GLU A 251 -5.38 13.16 -5.55
C GLU A 251 -3.92 12.65 -5.59
N ASP A 252 -3.42 12.05 -4.50
CA ASP A 252 -2.06 11.51 -4.43
C ASP A 252 -2.07 9.99 -4.69
N SER A 253 -2.22 9.63 -5.97
CA SER A 253 -2.38 8.26 -6.46
C SER A 253 -1.19 7.32 -6.18
N ARG A 254 -0.04 7.84 -5.72
CA ARG A 254 1.20 7.07 -5.56
C ARG A 254 1.31 6.29 -4.24
N LEU A 255 0.68 6.78 -3.17
CA LEU A 255 0.70 6.14 -1.85
C LEU A 255 -0.65 5.51 -1.46
N HIS A 256 -1.73 5.81 -2.20
CA HIS A 256 -3.08 5.35 -1.92
C HIS A 256 -3.45 4.19 -2.84
N GLY A 257 -4.11 3.21 -2.32
CA GLY A 257 -4.31 1.89 -2.94
C GLY A 257 -3.34 0.83 -2.42
N LEU A 258 -2.24 1.25 -1.75
CA LEU A 258 -1.31 0.30 -1.12
C LEU A 258 -1.97 -0.47 0.03
N GLY A 259 -2.89 0.17 0.79
CA GLY A 259 -3.61 -0.48 1.88
C GLY A 259 -4.49 -1.64 1.39
N ILE A 260 -5.29 -1.43 0.34
CA ILE A 260 -6.14 -2.48 -0.24
C ILE A 260 -5.29 -3.58 -0.88
N LYS A 261 -4.24 -3.21 -1.62
CA LYS A 261 -3.30 -4.18 -2.21
C LYS A 261 -2.56 -4.98 -1.13
N SER A 262 -2.16 -4.33 -0.03
CA SER A 262 -1.53 -4.99 1.12
C SER A 262 -2.48 -5.98 1.76
N MET A 263 -3.74 -5.59 2.00
CA MET A 263 -4.76 -6.49 2.55
C MET A 263 -5.01 -7.70 1.64
N LYS A 264 -5.19 -7.49 0.32
CA LYS A 264 -5.36 -8.59 -0.65
C LYS A 264 -4.18 -9.57 -0.60
N ARG A 265 -2.94 -9.06 -0.61
CA ARG A 265 -1.73 -9.89 -0.55
C ARG A 265 -1.64 -10.70 0.75
N ILE A 266 -1.99 -10.09 1.89
CA ILE A 266 -2.02 -10.79 3.17
C ILE A 266 -3.04 -11.93 3.10
N LEU A 267 -4.25 -11.67 2.62
CA LEU A 267 -5.29 -12.68 2.49
C LEU A 267 -4.86 -13.84 1.57
N GLU A 268 -4.25 -13.56 0.42
CA GLU A 268 -3.70 -14.56 -0.50
C GLU A 268 -2.62 -15.46 0.14
N THR A 269 -1.98 -15.02 1.23
CA THR A 269 -0.98 -15.81 1.95
C THR A 269 -1.63 -16.85 2.86
N TYR A 270 -2.88 -16.63 3.27
CA TYR A 270 -3.62 -17.45 4.23
C TYR A 270 -4.85 -18.16 3.64
N ASP A 271 -5.04 -18.10 2.31
CA ASP A 271 -6.12 -18.82 1.58
C ASP A 271 -5.89 -20.33 1.45
#